data_d0ab11421cc3a4d73e13c31ff1cf8f62
#
_entry.id   d0ab11421cc3a4d73e13c31ff1cf8f62
#
_cell.length_a   1.000
_cell.length_b   1.000
_cell.length_c   1.000
_cell.angle_alpha   90.00
_cell.angle_beta   90.00
_cell.angle_gamma   90.00
#
_symmetry.space_group_name_H-M   'P 1'
#
loop_
_entity.id
_entity.type
_entity.pdbx_description
1 polymer ?
#
loop_
_entity_poly.entity_id
_entity_poly.type
_entity_poly.pdbx_seq_one_letter_code
_entity_poly.pdbx_strand_id
1 'polypeptide(L)'
;MKPSIRILFGAASSLGPGKIALLEAIARCGSISAAAREMGMSYRRAWLLVEAMNQAFKQPAVRAATGGKRGGGAEVTPFGQDLLARYRKIEAKAAAAVSRDLQALNKLLSS
;
A
#
# COMPACT_ATOMS: atom_id res chain seq x y z
N MET A 1 -14.18 -13.80 -4.93
CA MET A 1 -13.97 -12.36 -4.72
C MET A 1 -13.14 -12.12 -3.48
N LYS A 2 -12.12 -11.30 -3.59
CA LYS A 2 -11.25 -10.95 -2.48
C LYS A 2 -11.73 -9.65 -1.85
N PRO A 3 -11.93 -9.59 -0.54
CA PRO A 3 -12.32 -8.34 0.08
C PRO A 3 -11.16 -7.35 0.10
N SER A 4 -11.48 -6.07 -0.03
CA SER A 4 -10.51 -5.00 0.21
C SER A 4 -10.51 -4.68 1.69
N ILE A 5 -9.33 -4.58 2.28
CA ILE A 5 -9.19 -4.35 3.71
C ILE A 5 -8.46 -3.04 3.95
N ARG A 6 -9.09 -2.19 4.76
CA ARG A 6 -8.48 -0.94 5.20
C ARG A 6 -8.37 -0.96 6.71
N ILE A 7 -7.16 -0.79 7.20
CA ILE A 7 -6.91 -0.77 8.64
C ILE A 7 -6.82 0.67 9.08
N LEU A 8 -7.61 1.04 10.07
CA LEU A 8 -7.60 2.39 10.62
C LEU A 8 -6.85 2.41 11.95
N PHE A 9 -5.91 3.32 12.07
CA PHE A 9 -5.14 3.53 13.29
C PHE A 9 -5.51 4.87 13.89
N GLY A 10 -6.72 4.96 14.44
CA GLY A 10 -7.24 6.23 14.91
C GLY A 10 -7.77 7.07 13.75
N ALA A 11 -7.98 8.37 13.99
CA ALA A 11 -8.66 9.24 13.04
C ALA A 11 -7.81 9.66 11.84
N ALA A 12 -6.48 9.68 11.99
CA ALA A 12 -5.61 10.31 11.02
C ALA A 12 -4.79 9.34 10.16
N SER A 13 -4.76 8.06 10.49
CA SER A 13 -3.88 7.11 9.80
C SER A 13 -4.65 5.88 9.34
N SER A 14 -4.35 5.43 8.13
CA SER A 14 -4.92 4.19 7.62
C SER A 14 -3.93 3.48 6.72
N LEU A 15 -4.13 2.19 6.58
CA LEU A 15 -3.36 1.35 5.68
C LEU A 15 -4.35 0.50 4.90
N GLY A 16 -4.38 0.64 3.60
CA GLY A 16 -5.33 -0.06 2.76
C GLY A 16 -4.75 -0.35 1.38
N PRO A 17 -5.60 -0.86 0.48
CA PRO A 17 -5.13 -1.32 -0.83
C PRO A 17 -4.36 -0.27 -1.62
N GLY A 18 -4.76 1.00 -1.55
CA GLY A 18 -4.11 2.07 -2.29
C GLY A 18 -2.68 2.31 -1.87
N LYS A 19 -2.45 2.47 -0.57
CA LYS A 19 -1.09 2.69 -0.05
C LYS A 19 -0.21 1.46 -0.25
N ILE A 20 -0.77 0.27 -0.07
CA ILE A 20 -0.04 -0.97 -0.26
C ILE A 20 0.36 -1.15 -1.74
N ALA A 21 -0.56 -0.88 -2.67
CA ALA A 21 -0.26 -0.96 -4.10
C ALA A 21 0.83 0.05 -4.48
N LEU A 22 0.77 1.26 -3.93
CA LEU A 22 1.79 2.27 -4.18
C LEU A 22 3.16 1.82 -3.65
N LEU A 23 3.19 1.26 -2.45
CA LEU A 23 4.44 0.78 -1.86
C LEU A 23 5.05 -0.34 -2.73
N GLU A 24 4.23 -1.26 -3.21
CA GLU A 24 4.69 -2.31 -4.11
C GLU A 24 5.20 -1.74 -5.44
N ALA A 25 4.51 -0.73 -5.97
CA ALA A 25 4.93 -0.08 -7.21
C ALA A 25 6.28 0.61 -7.05
N ILE A 26 6.51 1.27 -5.91
CA ILE A 26 7.81 1.89 -5.63
C ILE A 26 8.91 0.83 -5.55
N ALA A 27 8.61 -0.31 -4.95
CA ALA A 27 9.59 -1.40 -4.87
C ALA A 27 9.99 -1.91 -6.27
N ARG A 28 9.03 -1.98 -7.20
CA ARG A 28 9.32 -2.40 -8.57
C ARG A 28 9.99 -1.33 -9.41
N CYS A 29 9.50 -0.10 -9.28
CA CYS A 29 9.89 0.99 -10.20
C CYS A 29 11.13 1.74 -9.76
N GLY A 30 11.44 1.74 -8.47
CA GLY A 30 12.61 2.44 -7.96
C GLY A 30 12.47 3.94 -7.82
N SER A 31 11.28 4.49 -8.03
CA SER A 31 11.02 5.92 -7.80
C SER A 31 9.54 6.17 -7.57
N ILE A 32 9.24 7.23 -6.81
CA ILE A 32 7.86 7.64 -6.56
C ILE A 32 7.22 8.11 -7.88
N SER A 33 7.99 8.82 -8.69
CA SER A 33 7.51 9.34 -9.97
C SER A 33 7.04 8.22 -10.91
N ALA A 34 7.85 7.18 -11.08
CA ALA A 34 7.50 6.06 -11.95
C ALA A 34 6.31 5.28 -11.38
N ALA A 35 6.28 5.07 -10.07
CA ALA A 35 5.18 4.38 -9.41
C ALA A 35 3.86 5.14 -9.59
N ALA A 36 3.91 6.47 -9.42
CA ALA A 36 2.72 7.31 -9.62
C ALA A 36 2.19 7.18 -11.04
N ARG A 37 3.08 7.20 -12.03
CA ARG A 37 2.70 7.04 -13.43
C ARG A 37 2.03 5.69 -13.68
N GLU A 38 2.62 4.63 -13.15
CA GLU A 38 2.06 3.29 -13.28
C GLU A 38 0.65 3.21 -12.70
N MET A 39 0.42 3.90 -11.59
CA MET A 39 -0.86 3.87 -10.90
C MET A 39 -1.86 4.93 -11.36
N GLY A 40 -1.47 5.75 -12.34
CA GLY A 40 -2.37 6.78 -12.86
C GLY A 40 -2.67 7.90 -11.89
N MET A 41 -1.73 8.23 -11.01
CA MET A 41 -1.92 9.34 -10.08
C MET A 41 -0.81 10.37 -10.24
N SER A 42 -1.05 11.59 -9.77
CA SER A 42 -0.04 12.64 -9.82
C SER A 42 1.12 12.31 -8.88
N TYR A 43 2.28 12.85 -9.18
CA TYR A 43 3.44 12.74 -8.30
C TYR A 43 3.13 13.28 -6.91
N ARG A 44 2.47 14.45 -6.86
CA ARG A 44 2.11 15.08 -5.60
C ARG A 44 1.26 14.16 -4.73
N ARG A 45 0.25 13.51 -5.32
CA ARG A 45 -0.60 12.58 -4.58
C ARG A 45 0.19 11.39 -4.06
N ALA A 46 1.04 10.81 -4.90
CA ALA A 46 1.88 9.70 -4.50
C ALA A 46 2.81 10.10 -3.35
N TRP A 47 3.43 11.28 -3.47
CA TRP A 47 4.32 11.79 -2.44
C TRP A 47 3.59 11.98 -1.10
N LEU A 48 2.38 12.54 -1.13
CA LEU A 48 1.58 12.73 0.07
C LEU A 48 1.21 11.39 0.73
N LEU A 49 0.89 10.38 -0.07
CA LEU A 49 0.59 9.05 0.46
C LEU A 49 1.82 8.40 1.10
N VAL A 50 2.98 8.55 0.48
CA VAL A 50 4.25 8.07 1.03
C VAL A 50 4.55 8.77 2.35
N GLU A 51 4.42 10.10 2.36
CA GLU A 51 4.67 10.90 3.56
C GLU A 51 3.76 10.48 4.71
N ALA A 52 2.47 10.29 4.40
CA ALA A 52 1.52 9.83 5.41
C ALA A 52 1.92 8.48 6.00
N MET A 53 2.37 7.56 5.15
CA MET A 53 2.84 6.25 5.59
C MET A 53 4.07 6.35 6.48
N ASN A 54 5.04 7.17 6.05
CA ASN A 54 6.27 7.34 6.81
C ASN A 54 6.03 7.95 8.18
N GLN A 55 5.02 8.82 8.28
CA GLN A 55 4.69 9.47 9.55
C GLN A 55 3.83 8.61 10.47
N ALA A 56 3.09 7.66 9.92
CA ALA A 56 2.20 6.82 10.70
C ALA A 56 2.93 5.79 11.56
N PHE A 57 4.12 5.40 11.16
CA PHE A 57 4.86 4.32 11.82
C PHE A 57 6.17 4.83 12.44
N LYS A 58 6.76 3.99 13.28
CA LYS A 58 8.01 4.35 13.98
C LYS A 58 9.20 4.53 13.05
N GLN A 59 9.17 3.87 11.89
CA GLN A 59 10.24 3.94 10.92
C GLN A 59 9.66 4.26 9.56
N PRO A 60 10.44 4.88 8.66
CA PRO A 60 9.95 5.15 7.32
C PRO A 60 9.81 3.86 6.51
N ALA A 61 8.74 3.78 5.72
CA ALA A 61 8.52 2.67 4.81
C ALA A 61 9.25 2.89 3.49
N VAL A 62 9.49 4.15 3.13
CA VAL A 62 10.16 4.56 1.89
C VAL A 62 11.22 5.59 2.22
N ARG A 63 12.36 5.50 1.58
CA ARG A 63 13.44 6.50 1.71
C ARG A 63 14.00 6.83 0.35
N ALA A 64 14.66 7.97 0.25
CA ALA A 64 15.35 8.35 -0.97
C ALA A 64 16.47 7.34 -1.24
N ALA A 65 16.58 6.92 -2.49
CA ALA A 65 17.66 6.05 -2.93
C ALA A 65 18.75 6.91 -3.54
N THR A 66 19.99 6.70 -3.13
CA THR A 66 21.14 7.40 -3.69
C THR A 66 21.86 6.49 -4.67
N GLY A 67 22.51 7.09 -5.66
CA GLY A 67 23.33 6.33 -6.62
C GLY A 67 22.61 5.84 -7.85
N GLY A 68 21.37 6.21 -8.07
CA GLY A 68 20.67 5.91 -9.31
C GLY A 68 21.18 6.77 -10.44
N LYS A 69 21.10 6.26 -11.66
CA LYS A 69 21.59 6.98 -12.86
C LYS A 69 20.93 8.34 -13.06
N ARG A 70 19.80 8.59 -12.46
CA ARG A 70 19.04 9.83 -12.65
C ARG A 70 18.86 10.65 -11.37
N GLY A 71 19.51 10.28 -10.30
CA GLY A 71 19.31 10.92 -8.99
C GLY A 71 17.81 11.03 -8.67
N GLY A 72 17.38 10.89 -7.50
CA GLY A 72 15.95 11.02 -7.14
C GLY A 72 15.18 9.74 -7.14
N GLY A 73 15.84 8.62 -7.00
CA GLY A 73 15.18 7.33 -6.78
C GLY A 73 14.60 7.23 -5.39
N ALA A 74 13.77 6.21 -5.22
CA ALA A 74 13.20 5.87 -3.92
C ALA A 74 13.22 4.35 -3.76
N GLU A 75 13.37 3.91 -2.51
CA GLU A 75 13.35 2.49 -2.22
C GLU A 75 12.49 2.21 -1.02
N VAL A 76 11.91 1.02 -1.00
CA VAL A 76 11.17 0.51 0.14
C VAL A 76 12.18 0.01 1.15
N THR A 77 12.10 0.50 2.37
CA THR A 77 13.03 0.13 3.44
C THR A 77 12.76 -1.31 3.89
N PRO A 78 13.69 -1.92 4.66
CA PRO A 78 13.38 -3.22 5.27
C PRO A 78 12.10 -3.17 6.11
N PHE A 79 11.85 -2.06 6.80
CA PHE A 79 10.60 -1.86 7.53
C PHE A 79 9.40 -1.86 6.57
N GLY A 80 9.52 -1.18 5.43
CA GLY A 80 8.47 -1.16 4.42
C GLY A 80 8.18 -2.54 3.85
N GLN A 81 9.21 -3.35 3.64
CA GLN A 81 9.04 -4.73 3.18
C GLN A 81 8.30 -5.57 4.23
N ASP A 82 8.64 -5.38 5.50
CA ASP A 82 7.95 -6.06 6.59
C ASP A 82 6.48 -5.63 6.66
N LEU A 83 6.23 -4.35 6.46
CA LEU A 83 4.88 -3.80 6.45
C LEU A 83 4.03 -4.44 5.34
N LEU A 84 4.60 -4.59 4.15
CA LEU A 84 3.92 -5.27 3.04
C LEU A 84 3.58 -6.72 3.40
N ALA A 85 4.55 -7.44 3.94
CA ALA A 85 4.35 -8.84 4.31
C ALA A 85 3.25 -8.99 5.36
N ARG A 86 3.25 -8.13 6.36
CA ARG A 86 2.23 -8.15 7.41
C ARG A 86 0.85 -7.82 6.86
N TYR A 87 0.75 -6.83 6.01
CA TYR A 87 -0.54 -6.48 5.40
C TYR A 87 -1.08 -7.63 4.56
N ARG A 88 -0.25 -8.25 3.72
CA ARG A 88 -0.68 -9.37 2.89
C ARG A 88 -1.14 -10.56 3.73
N LYS A 89 -0.49 -10.80 4.86
CA LYS A 89 -0.88 -11.85 5.79
C LYS A 89 -2.24 -11.56 6.42
N ILE A 90 -2.46 -10.32 6.87
CA ILE A 90 -3.74 -9.90 7.41
C ILE A 90 -4.85 -10.04 6.37
N GLU A 91 -4.57 -9.59 5.16
CA GLU A 91 -5.52 -9.66 4.05
C GLU A 91 -5.93 -11.11 3.76
N ALA A 92 -4.96 -12.01 3.71
CA ALA A 92 -5.23 -13.42 3.44
C ALA A 92 -6.05 -14.07 4.57
N LYS A 93 -5.70 -13.78 5.81
CA LYS A 93 -6.44 -14.31 6.96
C LYS A 93 -7.87 -13.79 7.00
N ALA A 94 -8.05 -12.51 6.75
CA ALA A 94 -9.38 -11.90 6.75
C ALA A 94 -10.23 -12.46 5.61
N ALA A 95 -9.65 -12.60 4.41
CA ALA A 95 -10.35 -13.17 3.27
C ALA A 95 -10.85 -14.58 3.57
N ALA A 96 -10.00 -15.42 4.18
CA ALA A 96 -10.37 -16.78 4.54
C ALA A 96 -11.47 -16.79 5.60
N ALA A 97 -11.36 -15.91 6.60
CA ALA A 97 -12.31 -15.87 7.70
C ALA A 97 -13.73 -15.48 7.27
N VAL A 98 -13.84 -14.62 6.26
CA VAL A 98 -15.16 -14.10 5.85
C VAL A 98 -15.66 -14.63 4.52
N SER A 99 -14.98 -15.61 3.93
CA SER A 99 -15.31 -16.08 2.56
C SER A 99 -16.75 -16.55 2.42
N ARG A 100 -17.26 -17.30 3.40
CA ARG A 100 -18.65 -17.80 3.36
C ARG A 100 -19.65 -16.67 3.51
N ASP A 101 -19.36 -15.73 4.41
CA ASP A 101 -20.24 -14.59 4.63
C ASP A 101 -20.29 -13.71 3.39
N LEU A 102 -19.15 -13.52 2.71
CA LEU A 102 -19.10 -12.74 1.48
C LEU A 102 -19.85 -13.43 0.35
N GLN A 103 -19.78 -14.76 0.25
CA GLN A 103 -20.54 -15.50 -0.74
C GLN A 103 -22.05 -15.30 -0.52
N ALA A 104 -22.49 -15.39 0.73
CA ALA A 104 -23.88 -15.18 1.07
C ALA A 104 -24.33 -13.76 0.72
N LEU A 105 -23.52 -12.78 1.07
CA LEU A 105 -23.80 -11.39 0.78
C LEU A 105 -23.82 -11.12 -0.73
N ASN A 106 -22.90 -11.72 -1.47
CA ASN A 106 -22.78 -11.54 -2.90
C ASN A 106 -24.06 -11.99 -3.63
N LYS A 107 -24.74 -13.00 -3.13
CA LYS A 107 -26.02 -13.48 -3.70
C LYS A 107 -27.13 -12.45 -3.57
N LEU A 108 -26.98 -11.48 -2.68
CA LEU A 108 -27.95 -10.42 -2.46
C LEU A 108 -27.75 -9.21 -3.35
N LEU A 109 -26.63 -9.15 -4.06
CA LEU A 109 -26.37 -8.03 -4.95
C LEU A 109 -27.33 -8.06 -6.13
N SER A 110 -27.77 -6.89 -6.57
CA SER A 110 -28.61 -6.78 -7.73
C SER A 110 -27.76 -6.92 -8.99
N SER A 111 -27.97 -8.04 -9.67
CA SER A 111 -27.29 -8.42 -10.92
C SER A 111 -25.80 -8.14 -10.94
#